data_b56718fa72590bb692d199902242971b
#
_entry.id   b56718fa72590bb692d199902242971b
#
_cell.length_a   1.000
_cell.length_b   1.000
_cell.length_c   1.000
_cell.angle_alpha   90.00
_cell.angle_beta   90.00
_cell.angle_gamma   90.00
#
_symmetry.space_group_name_H-M   'P 1'
#
loop_
_entity.id
_entity.type
_entity.pdbx_description
1 polymer ?
#
loop_
_entity_poly.entity_id
_entity_poly.type
_entity_poly.pdbx_seq_one_letter_code
_entity_poly.pdbx_strand_id
1 'polypeptide(L)'
;MLVGSLLAGKLSDKVPVGPTVCLAYLFICLCALPMALTDNYWVMLVANSLVGLPFPLINAMLLGFIFAKSPTSMQGRITVTLTVPAQVLSMFCSAVAGTLLPVLGFHGTVLAFLTVLVASAVLVICSRSIRSIPKAAQWEHTMLR
;
A
#
# COMPACT_ATOMS: atom_id res chain seq x y z
N MET A 1 -6.38 -9.75 8.02
CA MET A 1 -5.61 -10.03 6.79
C MET A 1 -6.27 -11.08 5.87
N LEU A 2 -6.87 -12.16 6.36
CA LEU A 2 -7.53 -13.20 5.52
C LEU A 2 -8.64 -12.66 4.60
N VAL A 3 -9.46 -11.74 5.08
CA VAL A 3 -10.58 -11.17 4.29
C VAL A 3 -10.05 -10.35 3.10
N GLY A 4 -8.96 -9.59 3.30
CA GLY A 4 -8.34 -8.80 2.24
C GLY A 4 -7.74 -9.66 1.12
N SER A 5 -7.12 -10.80 1.45
CA SER A 5 -6.55 -11.71 0.45
C SER A 5 -7.61 -12.46 -0.36
N LEU A 6 -8.75 -12.82 0.25
CA LEU A 6 -9.88 -13.44 -0.45
C LEU A 6 -10.57 -12.45 -1.42
N LEU A 7 -10.68 -11.19 -1.02
CA LEU A 7 -11.19 -10.11 -1.88
C LEU A 7 -10.24 -9.82 -3.04
N ALA A 8 -8.94 -9.87 -2.79
CA ALA A 8 -7.91 -9.65 -3.81
C ALA A 8 -8.02 -10.66 -4.97
N GLY A 9 -8.24 -11.94 -4.66
CA GLY A 9 -8.37 -12.99 -5.68
C GLY A 9 -9.59 -12.83 -6.59
N LYS A 10 -10.72 -12.32 -6.07
CA LYS A 10 -11.94 -12.10 -6.87
C LYS A 10 -11.98 -10.77 -7.62
N LEU A 11 -11.31 -9.74 -7.11
CA LEU A 11 -11.31 -8.40 -7.72
C LEU A 11 -10.21 -8.22 -8.78
N SER A 12 -9.11 -8.97 -8.68
CA SER A 12 -7.94 -8.85 -9.56
C SER A 12 -8.28 -9.00 -11.05
N ASP A 13 -9.24 -9.89 -11.38
CA ASP A 13 -9.55 -10.21 -12.77
C ASP A 13 -10.45 -9.17 -13.46
N LYS A 14 -11.20 -8.38 -12.69
CA LYS A 14 -12.25 -7.49 -13.24
C LYS A 14 -11.89 -6.02 -13.24
N VAL A 15 -10.95 -5.59 -12.39
CA VAL A 15 -10.70 -4.16 -12.13
C VAL A 15 -9.31 -3.75 -12.64
N PRO A 16 -9.16 -2.56 -13.27
CA PRO A 16 -7.86 -2.05 -13.69
C PRO A 16 -6.98 -1.76 -12.47
N VAL A 17 -5.76 -2.29 -12.49
CA VAL A 17 -4.84 -2.24 -11.34
C VAL A 17 -4.49 -0.81 -10.94
N GLY A 18 -4.20 0.07 -11.90
CA GLY A 18 -3.79 1.44 -11.64
C GLY A 18 -4.81 2.26 -10.83
N PRO A 19 -6.06 2.42 -11.31
CA PRO A 19 -7.09 3.13 -10.56
C PRO A 19 -7.42 2.50 -9.20
N THR A 20 -7.38 1.17 -9.10
CA THR A 20 -7.64 0.46 -7.84
C THR A 20 -6.58 0.77 -6.79
N VAL A 21 -5.31 0.81 -7.18
CA VAL A 21 -4.22 1.19 -6.28
C VAL A 21 -4.39 2.64 -5.81
N CYS A 22 -4.71 3.57 -6.72
CA CYS A 22 -4.98 4.97 -6.34
C CYS A 22 -6.17 5.11 -5.38
N LEU A 23 -7.26 4.38 -5.63
CA LEU A 23 -8.43 4.36 -4.75
C LEU A 23 -8.11 3.78 -3.38
N ALA A 24 -7.32 2.71 -3.33
CA ALA A 24 -6.88 2.09 -2.09
C ALA A 24 -6.01 3.03 -1.26
N TYR A 25 -5.09 3.78 -1.89
CA TYR A 25 -4.30 4.80 -1.19
C TYR A 25 -5.16 5.95 -0.66
N LEU A 26 -6.14 6.43 -1.42
CA LEU A 26 -7.10 7.43 -0.97
C LEU A 26 -7.90 6.92 0.24
N PHE A 27 -8.36 5.68 0.18
CA PHE A 27 -9.09 5.04 1.28
C PHE A 27 -8.22 4.94 2.55
N ILE A 28 -6.95 4.54 2.41
CA ILE A 28 -5.99 4.49 3.53
C ILE A 28 -5.82 5.88 4.16
N CYS A 29 -5.61 6.92 3.34
CA CYS A 29 -5.48 8.29 3.84
C CYS A 29 -6.74 8.76 4.58
N LEU A 30 -7.92 8.46 4.04
CA LEU A 30 -9.19 8.85 4.66
C LEU A 30 -9.42 8.12 6.00
N CYS A 31 -9.11 6.82 6.05
CA CYS A 31 -9.23 6.03 7.28
C CYS A 31 -8.16 6.38 8.33
N ALA A 32 -7.03 6.94 7.93
CA ALA A 32 -5.98 7.37 8.85
C ALA A 32 -6.28 8.73 9.51
N LEU A 33 -7.13 9.58 8.91
CA LEU A 33 -7.50 10.89 9.46
C LEU A 33 -8.11 10.83 10.88
N PRO A 34 -9.07 9.93 11.19
CA PRO A 34 -9.63 9.83 12.53
C PRO A 34 -8.60 9.50 13.61
N MET A 35 -7.51 8.77 13.24
CA MET A 35 -6.44 8.45 14.18
C MET A 35 -5.66 9.69 14.64
N ALA A 36 -5.59 10.72 13.80
CA ALA A 36 -4.93 11.98 14.12
C ALA A 36 -5.82 12.95 14.91
N LEU A 37 -7.16 12.79 14.85
CA LEU A 37 -8.13 13.76 15.37
C LEU A 37 -8.84 13.30 16.64
N THR A 38 -8.74 12.01 17.00
CA THR A 38 -9.58 11.43 18.07
C THR A 38 -8.73 10.68 19.09
N ASP A 39 -8.99 10.91 20.38
CA ASP A 39 -8.41 10.15 21.50
C ASP A 39 -9.19 8.87 21.85
N ASN A 40 -10.27 8.59 21.15
CA ASN A 40 -11.12 7.46 21.44
C ASN A 40 -10.48 6.14 20.96
N TYR A 41 -10.14 5.26 21.90
CA TYR A 41 -9.52 3.96 21.64
C TYR A 41 -10.28 3.12 20.60
N TRP A 42 -11.60 3.08 20.68
CA TRP A 42 -12.43 2.30 19.76
C TRP A 42 -12.37 2.82 18.33
N VAL A 43 -12.37 4.14 18.15
CA VAL A 43 -12.23 4.77 16.83
C VAL A 43 -10.87 4.46 16.25
N MET A 44 -9.79 4.56 17.06
CA MET A 44 -8.44 4.21 16.63
C MET A 44 -8.33 2.75 16.21
N LEU A 45 -8.91 1.83 16.97
CA LEU A 45 -8.88 0.39 16.69
C LEU A 45 -9.59 0.07 15.37
N VAL A 46 -10.76 0.63 15.15
CA VAL A 46 -11.52 0.45 13.90
C VAL A 46 -10.78 1.09 12.73
N ALA A 47 -10.29 2.32 12.86
CA ALA A 47 -9.54 3.02 11.82
C ALA A 47 -8.28 2.25 11.42
N ASN A 48 -7.50 1.76 12.38
CA ASN A 48 -6.30 0.95 12.12
C ASN A 48 -6.63 -0.37 11.43
N SER A 49 -7.72 -1.02 11.80
CA SER A 49 -8.19 -2.24 11.14
C SER A 49 -8.58 -1.98 9.69
N LEU A 50 -9.27 -0.88 9.41
CA LEU A 50 -9.67 -0.45 8.07
C LEU A 50 -8.48 -0.09 7.20
N VAL A 51 -7.47 0.61 7.73
CA VAL A 51 -6.21 0.92 7.05
C VAL A 51 -5.48 -0.35 6.61
N GLY A 52 -5.54 -1.41 7.41
CA GLY A 52 -4.88 -2.70 7.12
C GLY A 52 -5.52 -3.52 6.00
N LEU A 53 -6.79 -3.28 5.65
CA LEU A 53 -7.52 -4.07 4.65
C LEU A 53 -6.99 -3.93 3.21
N PRO A 54 -6.68 -2.73 2.69
CA PRO A 54 -6.21 -2.57 1.32
C PRO A 54 -4.77 -3.06 1.08
N PHE A 55 -3.95 -3.19 2.11
CA PHE A 55 -2.54 -3.59 1.95
C PHE A 55 -2.33 -4.92 1.23
N PRO A 56 -3.02 -6.02 1.59
CA PRO A 56 -2.89 -7.28 0.87
C PRO A 56 -3.33 -7.17 -0.59
N LEU A 57 -4.36 -6.36 -0.86
CA LEU A 57 -4.87 -6.14 -2.21
C LEU A 57 -3.84 -5.40 -3.08
N ILE A 58 -3.26 -4.32 -2.57
CA ILE A 58 -2.22 -3.54 -3.27
C ILE A 58 -1.01 -4.42 -3.56
N ASN A 59 -0.52 -5.16 -2.56
CA ASN A 59 0.63 -6.05 -2.71
C ASN A 59 0.36 -7.15 -3.73
N ALA A 60 -0.80 -7.82 -3.67
CA ALA A 60 -1.16 -8.87 -4.60
C ALA A 60 -1.25 -8.35 -6.06
N MET A 61 -1.83 -7.18 -6.26
CA MET A 61 -1.96 -6.58 -7.59
C MET A 61 -0.60 -6.13 -8.16
N LEU A 62 0.23 -5.46 -7.36
CA LEU A 62 1.53 -4.96 -7.82
C LEU A 62 2.53 -6.10 -8.05
N LEU A 63 2.65 -7.03 -7.12
CA LEU A 63 3.53 -8.20 -7.27
C LEU A 63 3.05 -9.11 -8.40
N GLY A 64 1.74 -9.32 -8.52
CA GLY A 64 1.16 -10.08 -9.63
C GLY A 64 1.51 -9.49 -10.98
N PHE A 65 1.42 -8.17 -11.14
CA PHE A 65 1.82 -7.47 -12.36
C PHE A 65 3.32 -7.62 -12.66
N ILE A 66 4.17 -7.47 -11.64
CA ILE A 66 5.63 -7.60 -11.79
C ILE A 66 5.99 -9.05 -12.18
N PHE A 67 5.37 -10.04 -11.55
CA PHE A 67 5.63 -11.45 -11.83
C PHE A 67 5.12 -11.88 -13.21
N ALA A 68 3.98 -11.36 -13.65
CA ALA A 68 3.45 -11.63 -14.98
C ALA A 68 4.39 -11.13 -16.10
N LYS A 69 5.15 -10.05 -15.84
CA LYS A 69 6.14 -9.50 -16.80
C LYS A 69 7.55 -10.06 -16.66
N SER A 70 7.82 -10.86 -15.62
CA SER A 70 9.18 -11.33 -15.31
C SER A 70 9.32 -12.82 -15.58
N PRO A 71 10.47 -13.26 -16.17
CA PRO A 71 10.76 -14.69 -16.33
C PRO A 71 10.77 -15.38 -14.96
N THR A 72 10.30 -16.62 -14.92
CA THR A 72 10.19 -17.42 -13.69
C THR A 72 11.51 -17.56 -12.92
N SER A 73 12.62 -17.61 -13.65
CA SER A 73 13.99 -17.68 -13.08
C SER A 73 14.40 -16.43 -12.30
N MET A 74 13.78 -15.27 -12.56
CA MET A 74 14.11 -13.99 -11.92
C MET A 74 13.15 -13.56 -10.82
N GLN A 75 12.00 -14.21 -10.68
CA GLN A 75 10.95 -13.82 -9.73
C GLN A 75 11.45 -13.78 -8.28
N GLY A 76 12.27 -14.75 -7.88
CA GLY A 76 12.88 -14.77 -6.54
C GLY A 76 13.80 -13.57 -6.28
N ARG A 77 14.62 -13.19 -7.27
CA ARG A 77 15.52 -12.04 -7.16
C ARG A 77 14.74 -10.73 -7.06
N ILE A 78 13.70 -10.58 -7.86
CA ILE A 78 12.81 -9.40 -7.84
C ILE A 78 12.12 -9.26 -6.49
N THR A 79 11.59 -10.37 -5.95
CA THR A 79 10.96 -10.37 -4.62
C THR A 79 11.92 -9.88 -3.55
N VAL A 80 13.13 -10.43 -3.49
CA VAL A 80 14.14 -10.03 -2.50
C VAL A 80 14.52 -8.56 -2.68
N THR A 81 14.73 -8.10 -3.90
CA THR A 81 15.09 -6.70 -4.20
C THR A 81 14.00 -5.72 -3.78
N LEU A 82 12.74 -6.12 -3.80
CA LEU A 82 11.62 -5.26 -3.38
C LEU A 82 11.34 -5.36 -1.87
N THR A 83 11.42 -6.57 -1.30
CA THR A 83 11.04 -6.77 0.10
C THR A 83 12.11 -6.35 1.09
N VAL A 84 13.39 -6.57 0.78
CA VAL A 84 14.49 -6.20 1.71
C VAL A 84 14.55 -4.71 1.97
N PRO A 85 14.56 -3.81 0.96
CA PRO A 85 14.53 -2.38 1.21
C PRO A 85 13.26 -1.92 1.96
N ALA A 86 12.11 -2.53 1.65
CA ALA A 86 10.85 -2.21 2.33
C ALA A 86 10.90 -2.58 3.82
N GLN A 87 11.50 -3.73 4.17
CA GLN A 87 11.67 -4.14 5.56
C GLN A 87 12.66 -3.25 6.31
N VAL A 88 13.79 -2.92 5.69
CA VAL A 88 14.78 -1.99 6.27
C VAL A 88 14.11 -0.63 6.53
N LEU A 89 13.39 -0.10 5.56
CA LEU A 89 12.67 1.18 5.72
C LEU A 89 11.63 1.10 6.83
N SER A 90 10.90 -0.02 6.97
CA SER A 90 9.94 -0.23 8.05
C SER A 90 10.61 -0.19 9.44
N MET A 91 11.80 -0.79 9.58
CA MET A 91 12.58 -0.72 10.83
C MET A 91 12.98 0.72 11.16
N PHE A 92 13.45 1.48 10.17
CA PHE A 92 13.78 2.90 10.34
C PHE A 92 12.55 3.72 10.72
N CYS A 93 11.40 3.50 10.09
CA CYS A 93 10.15 4.17 10.44
C CYS A 93 9.74 3.88 11.90
N SER A 94 9.90 2.64 12.36
CA SER A 94 9.61 2.27 13.74
C SER A 94 10.56 2.95 14.74
N ALA A 95 11.86 3.02 14.42
CA ALA A 95 12.83 3.72 15.23
C ALA A 95 12.54 5.24 15.32
N VAL A 96 12.24 5.85 14.17
CA VAL A 96 11.85 7.27 14.10
C VAL A 96 10.57 7.54 14.90
N ALA A 97 9.56 6.67 14.80
CA ALA A 97 8.34 6.78 15.59
C ALA A 97 8.63 6.73 17.09
N GLY A 98 9.51 5.83 17.53
CA GLY A 98 9.92 5.71 18.93
C GLY A 98 10.65 6.95 19.47
N THR A 99 11.43 7.62 18.63
CA THR A 99 12.13 8.87 19.02
C THR A 99 11.23 10.11 18.95
N LEU A 100 10.27 10.14 18.06
CA LEU A 100 9.32 11.25 17.93
C LEU A 100 8.24 11.24 19.03
N LEU A 101 7.86 10.06 19.50
CA LEU A 101 6.79 9.90 20.48
C LEU A 101 7.01 10.71 21.78
N PRO A 102 8.20 10.70 22.43
CA PRO A 102 8.43 11.47 23.63
C PRO A 102 8.54 12.98 23.37
N VAL A 103 8.87 13.41 22.13
CA VAL A 103 9.08 14.81 21.78
C VAL A 103 7.78 15.49 21.31
N LEU A 104 7.06 14.84 20.42
CA LEU A 104 5.84 15.40 19.77
C LEU A 104 4.54 14.87 20.39
N GLY A 105 4.63 13.89 21.28
CA GLY A 105 3.47 13.15 21.77
C GLY A 105 2.84 12.25 20.70
N PHE A 106 1.77 11.56 21.08
CA PHE A 106 1.10 10.61 20.21
C PHE A 106 0.51 11.28 18.95
N HIS A 107 -0.28 12.35 19.13
CA HIS A 107 -0.92 13.06 18.02
C HIS A 107 0.08 13.69 17.06
N GLY A 108 1.13 14.31 17.58
CA GLY A 108 2.17 14.91 16.74
C GLY A 108 2.90 13.87 15.89
N THR A 109 3.17 12.70 16.47
CA THR A 109 3.80 11.59 15.74
C THR A 109 2.88 11.05 14.66
N VAL A 110 1.59 10.82 14.97
CA VAL A 110 0.59 10.36 13.98
C VAL A 110 0.45 11.38 12.85
N LEU A 111 0.38 12.68 13.15
CA LEU A 111 0.32 13.74 12.14
C LEU A 111 1.56 13.75 11.24
N ALA A 112 2.75 13.58 11.79
CA ALA A 112 3.98 13.51 11.02
C ALA A 112 3.96 12.33 10.01
N PHE A 113 3.53 11.15 10.45
CA PHE A 113 3.40 9.99 9.55
C PHE A 113 2.26 10.16 8.55
N LEU A 114 1.16 10.81 8.93
CA LEU A 114 0.05 11.12 8.05
C LEU A 114 0.48 12.05 6.90
N THR A 115 1.30 13.07 7.18
CA THR A 115 1.84 13.95 6.12
C THR A 115 2.70 13.19 5.12
N VAL A 116 3.55 12.27 5.58
CA VAL A 116 4.35 11.40 4.71
C VAL A 116 3.45 10.48 3.88
N LEU A 117 2.42 9.92 4.50
CA LEU A 117 1.44 9.06 3.82
C LEU A 117 0.70 9.83 2.72
N VAL A 118 0.23 11.04 3.01
CA VAL A 118 -0.46 11.91 2.04
C VAL A 118 0.48 12.30 0.89
N ALA A 119 1.72 12.68 1.20
CA ALA A 119 2.72 12.98 0.17
C ALA A 119 2.97 11.77 -0.74
N SER A 120 3.11 10.57 -0.16
CA SER A 120 3.23 9.31 -0.91
C SER A 120 2.00 9.04 -1.79
N ALA A 121 0.80 9.25 -1.27
CA ALA A 121 -0.44 9.07 -2.03
C ALA A 121 -0.51 10.04 -3.23
N VAL A 122 -0.13 11.30 -3.03
CA VAL A 122 -0.07 12.31 -4.11
C VAL A 122 0.92 11.88 -5.19
N LEU A 123 2.13 11.41 -4.81
CA LEU A 123 3.12 10.92 -5.76
C LEU A 123 2.60 9.72 -6.56
N VAL A 124 1.92 8.77 -5.92
CA VAL A 124 1.31 7.61 -6.58
C VAL A 124 0.22 8.03 -7.55
N ILE A 125 -0.66 8.94 -7.15
CA ILE A 125 -1.77 9.44 -7.96
C ILE A 125 -1.26 10.28 -9.15
N CYS A 126 -0.22 11.09 -8.96
CA CYS A 126 0.40 11.89 -10.02
C CYS A 126 1.23 11.05 -10.99
N SER A 127 1.66 9.85 -10.59
CA SER A 127 2.44 8.96 -11.44
C SER A 127 1.59 8.38 -12.58
N ARG A 128 1.81 8.88 -13.80
CA ARG A 128 1.17 8.36 -15.02
C ARG A 128 1.46 6.87 -15.24
N SER A 129 2.63 6.43 -14.86
CA SER A 129 3.08 5.05 -15.02
C SER A 129 2.21 4.05 -14.25
N ILE A 130 1.78 4.40 -13.04
CA ILE A 130 0.92 3.55 -12.20
C ILE A 130 -0.52 3.58 -12.72
N ARG A 131 -1.01 4.75 -13.13
CA ARG A 131 -2.37 4.91 -13.65
C ARG A 131 -2.60 4.18 -14.99
N SER A 132 -1.56 3.96 -15.77
CA SER A 132 -1.62 3.29 -17.08
C SER A 132 -1.52 1.76 -17.00
N ILE A 133 -1.43 1.16 -15.80
CA ILE A 133 -1.37 -0.29 -15.64
C ILE A 133 -2.73 -0.90 -16.05
N PRO A 134 -2.75 -1.77 -17.11
CA PRO A 134 -3.99 -2.37 -17.60
C PRO A 134 -4.51 -3.46 -16.68
N LYS A 135 -5.70 -3.98 -16.99
CA LYS A 135 -6.31 -5.11 -16.26
C LYS A 135 -5.44 -6.37 -16.33
N ALA A 136 -5.52 -7.21 -15.31
CA ALA A 136 -4.77 -8.47 -15.24
C ALA A 136 -5.00 -9.37 -16.47
N ALA A 137 -6.22 -9.40 -17.01
CA ALA A 137 -6.57 -10.16 -18.22
C ALA A 137 -5.83 -9.69 -19.49
N GLN A 138 -5.24 -8.50 -19.50
CA GLN A 138 -4.51 -7.97 -20.65
C GLN A 138 -2.99 -8.17 -20.55
N TRP A 139 -2.49 -8.73 -19.43
CA TRP A 139 -1.06 -8.92 -19.22
C TRP A 139 -0.46 -9.98 -20.14
N GLU A 140 -1.22 -11.02 -20.45
CA GLU A 140 -0.78 -12.10 -21.36
C GLU A 140 -0.57 -11.61 -22.79
N HIS A 141 -1.39 -10.68 -23.28
CA HIS A 141 -1.26 -10.15 -24.65
C HIS A 141 -0.12 -9.13 -24.81
N THR A 142 0.44 -8.59 -23.72
CA THR A 142 1.53 -7.61 -23.79
C THR A 142 2.91 -8.27 -23.77
N MET A 143 2.98 -9.57 -23.52
CA MET A 143 4.24 -10.36 -23.49
C MET A 143 4.70 -10.85 -24.89
N LEU A 144 3.88 -10.72 -25.92
CA LEU A 144 4.15 -11.24 -27.28
C LEU A 144 4.61 -10.18 -28.29
N ARG A 145 5.14 -9.05 -27.80
CA ARG A 145 5.79 -8.06 -28.69
C ARG A 145 7.17 -7.67 -28.22
#